data_a90371581374ea5f270622195535e766
#
_entry.id   a90371581374ea5f270622195535e766
#
_cell.length_a   1.000
_cell.length_b   1.000
_cell.length_c   1.000
_cell.angle_alpha   90.00
_cell.angle_beta   90.00
_cell.angle_gamma   90.00
#
_symmetry.space_group_name_H-M   'P 1'
#
loop_
_entity.id
_entity.type
_entity.pdbx_description
1 polymer ?
#
loop_
_entity_poly.entity_id
_entity_poly.type
_entity_poly.pdbx_seq_one_letter_code
_entity_poly.pdbx_strand_id
1 'polypeptide(L)'
;QIAANANFKYKTAVENYEKINHLYEEIRTSPGALRVIPKPVAKYDELTEVKAKAAEETYEAGIQALLKNTREDAKQAYYYFNDANTFSPGYREAIEMIEQAKFNATLKVVVQPSLINYRDWNFEPIVFGYNANMFVKFYTPQQAEELKLEKVDQYIKVIVNGYQEGRPIITSKTESFSDSVKTGEKIVKGVKTPIHTKVSATLTTYTKKITGRGSINLIITDAGNRAEIKNQDIIADETWSDSWGTYKGDERALSDGAKRLCQKKEPYPERTYIENRTRKELDNRLSNELRSFYSRY
;
A
#
# COMPACT_ATOMS: atom_id res chain seq x y z
N GLN A 1 30.70 -9.10 1.52
CA GLN A 1 32.05 -8.92 2.10
C GLN A 1 33.06 -8.29 1.11
N ILE A 2 32.95 -8.56 -0.20
CA ILE A 2 33.85 -7.96 -1.22
C ILE A 2 33.51 -6.48 -1.45
N ALA A 3 32.24 -6.07 -1.37
CA ALA A 3 31.85 -4.67 -1.45
C ALA A 3 32.39 -3.81 -0.30
N ALA A 4 32.66 -4.40 0.87
CA ALA A 4 33.29 -3.70 1.99
C ALA A 4 34.82 -3.46 1.78
N ASN A 5 35.43 -4.17 0.83
CA ASN A 5 36.83 -4.05 0.51
C ASN A 5 37.10 -3.29 -0.81
N ALA A 6 36.08 -2.94 -1.58
CA ALA A 6 36.24 -2.03 -2.71
C ALA A 6 36.44 -0.63 -2.14
N ASN A 7 37.71 -0.22 -2.12
CA ASN A 7 38.13 1.09 -1.64
C ASN A 7 37.72 2.13 -2.70
N PHE A 8 36.44 2.55 -2.73
CA PHE A 8 35.91 3.58 -3.64
C PHE A 8 36.51 4.94 -3.32
N LYS A 9 37.78 5.04 -3.63
CA LYS A 9 38.61 6.21 -3.34
C LYS A 9 38.11 7.46 -4.04
N TYR A 10 37.78 7.32 -5.32
CA TYR A 10 37.34 8.46 -6.12
C TYR A 10 35.90 8.82 -5.86
N LYS A 11 34.98 7.85 -5.63
CA LYS A 11 33.65 8.11 -5.17
C LYS A 11 33.62 8.92 -3.87
N THR A 12 34.44 8.52 -2.89
CA THR A 12 34.58 9.25 -1.61
C THR A 12 35.16 10.66 -1.82
N ALA A 13 36.12 10.81 -2.77
CA ALA A 13 36.66 12.12 -3.08
C ALA A 13 35.64 13.06 -3.72
N VAL A 14 34.76 12.55 -4.60
CA VAL A 14 33.62 13.33 -5.16
C VAL A 14 32.74 13.87 -4.05
N GLU A 15 32.29 13.02 -3.12
CA GLU A 15 31.47 13.44 -1.98
C GLU A 15 32.11 14.55 -1.15
N ASN A 16 33.43 14.47 -0.94
CA ASN A 16 34.16 15.47 -0.18
C ASN A 16 34.31 16.80 -0.95
N TYR A 17 34.61 16.77 -2.24
CA TYR A 17 34.70 17.98 -3.05
C TYR A 17 33.31 18.66 -3.24
N GLU A 18 32.25 17.89 -3.36
CA GLU A 18 30.87 18.44 -3.39
C GLU A 18 30.55 19.17 -2.09
N LYS A 19 30.91 18.60 -0.92
CA LYS A 19 30.77 19.27 0.37
C LYS A 19 31.61 20.57 0.46
N ILE A 20 32.85 20.53 -0.03
CA ILE A 20 33.73 21.72 -0.06
C ILE A 20 33.10 22.83 -0.91
N ASN A 21 32.60 22.50 -2.10
CA ASN A 21 32.01 23.48 -2.99
C ASN A 21 30.66 23.99 -2.45
N HIS A 22 29.86 23.15 -1.77
CA HIS A 22 28.67 23.61 -1.07
C HIS A 22 29.00 24.61 0.05
N LEU A 23 29.97 24.28 0.90
CA LEU A 23 30.46 25.21 1.94
C LEU A 23 31.04 26.51 1.36
N TYR A 24 31.75 26.43 0.23
CA TYR A 24 32.22 27.62 -0.48
C TYR A 24 31.06 28.55 -0.87
N GLU A 25 29.96 28.01 -1.45
CA GLU A 25 28.79 28.82 -1.82
C GLU A 25 28.09 29.42 -0.59
N GLU A 26 27.96 28.69 0.50
CA GLU A 26 27.39 29.21 1.75
C GLU A 26 28.24 30.35 2.34
N ILE A 27 29.56 30.18 2.38
CA ILE A 27 30.48 31.20 2.90
C ILE A 27 30.44 32.44 2.01
N ARG A 28 30.46 32.27 0.68
CA ARG A 28 30.48 33.38 -0.30
C ARG A 28 29.24 34.25 -0.21
N THR A 29 28.10 33.64 0.15
CA THR A 29 26.81 34.35 0.27
C THR A 29 26.56 34.95 1.66
N SER A 30 27.39 34.63 2.68
CA SER A 30 27.22 35.04 4.06
C SER A 30 28.26 36.14 4.45
N PRO A 31 27.84 37.39 4.65
CA PRO A 31 28.78 38.44 5.10
C PRO A 31 29.44 38.14 6.45
N GLY A 32 28.77 37.42 7.33
CA GLY A 32 29.34 37.00 8.63
C GLY A 32 30.44 35.97 8.45
N ALA A 33 30.21 34.97 7.59
CA ALA A 33 31.19 33.90 7.31
C ALA A 33 32.42 34.46 6.58
N LEU A 34 32.27 35.42 5.66
CA LEU A 34 33.36 36.08 4.97
C LEU A 34 34.27 36.89 5.89
N ARG A 35 33.79 37.34 7.06
CA ARG A 35 34.68 37.99 8.07
C ARG A 35 35.63 36.99 8.70
N VAL A 36 35.23 35.72 8.81
CA VAL A 36 36.06 34.66 9.41
C VAL A 36 36.93 33.96 8.34
N ILE A 37 36.36 33.77 7.14
CA ILE A 37 37.03 33.15 6.00
C ILE A 37 36.99 34.14 4.81
N PRO A 38 37.91 35.08 4.73
CA PRO A 38 37.84 36.17 3.73
C PRO A 38 38.06 35.70 2.28
N LYS A 39 38.73 34.59 2.08
CA LYS A 39 39.04 34.04 0.75
C LYS A 39 38.72 32.57 0.70
N PRO A 40 37.41 32.18 0.65
CA PRO A 40 37.07 30.79 0.46
C PRO A 40 37.51 30.29 -0.92
N VAL A 41 37.91 29.02 -1.03
CA VAL A 41 38.42 28.42 -2.27
C VAL A 41 37.43 27.33 -2.72
N ALA A 42 36.96 27.46 -3.94
CA ALA A 42 36.17 26.40 -4.60
C ALA A 42 37.09 25.30 -5.19
N LYS A 43 36.57 24.13 -5.37
CA LYS A 43 37.24 22.94 -5.91
C LYS A 43 36.44 22.34 -7.07
N TYR A 44 35.97 23.16 -8.02
CA TYR A 44 35.17 22.73 -9.15
C TYR A 44 35.97 21.94 -10.19
N ASP A 45 37.20 22.38 -10.48
CA ASP A 45 38.07 21.72 -11.47
C ASP A 45 38.50 20.34 -10.95
N GLU A 46 38.97 20.29 -9.69
CA GLU A 46 39.31 19.03 -9.05
C GLU A 46 38.11 18.08 -8.94
N LEU A 47 36.90 18.62 -8.68
CA LEU A 47 35.69 17.82 -8.67
C LEU A 47 35.41 17.19 -10.04
N THR A 48 35.61 17.95 -11.13
CA THR A 48 35.39 17.45 -12.50
C THR A 48 36.37 16.31 -12.84
N GLU A 49 37.66 16.47 -12.52
CA GLU A 49 38.65 15.42 -12.72
C GLU A 49 38.34 14.15 -11.91
N VAL A 50 37.95 14.33 -10.65
CA VAL A 50 37.63 13.21 -9.77
C VAL A 50 36.37 12.50 -10.17
N LYS A 51 35.37 13.21 -10.70
CA LYS A 51 34.12 12.59 -11.24
C LYS A 51 34.44 11.65 -12.41
N ALA A 52 35.35 12.00 -13.31
CA ALA A 52 35.76 11.11 -14.39
C ALA A 52 36.41 9.82 -13.87
N LYS A 53 37.30 9.93 -12.86
CA LYS A 53 37.95 8.76 -12.22
C LYS A 53 36.93 7.93 -11.40
N ALA A 54 35.95 8.57 -10.75
CA ALA A 54 34.89 7.88 -10.01
C ALA A 54 33.99 7.10 -10.95
N ALA A 55 33.69 7.65 -12.15
CA ALA A 55 32.90 6.95 -13.17
C ALA A 55 33.62 5.67 -13.64
N GLU A 56 34.93 5.75 -13.88
CA GLU A 56 35.76 4.57 -14.24
C GLU A 56 35.73 3.53 -13.10
N GLU A 57 36.04 3.96 -11.87
CA GLU A 57 36.11 3.10 -10.67
C GLU A 57 34.78 2.34 -10.46
N THR A 58 33.64 3.05 -10.55
CA THR A 58 32.31 2.44 -10.35
C THR A 58 31.89 1.59 -11.53
N TYR A 59 32.23 1.97 -12.77
CA TYR A 59 31.94 1.16 -13.94
C TYR A 59 32.70 -0.19 -13.89
N GLU A 60 34.00 -0.19 -13.59
CA GLU A 60 34.79 -1.42 -13.45
C GLU A 60 34.28 -2.31 -12.31
N ALA A 61 33.86 -1.70 -11.18
CA ALA A 61 33.22 -2.44 -10.09
C ALA A 61 31.89 -3.09 -10.52
N GLY A 62 31.12 -2.41 -11.38
CA GLY A 62 29.90 -2.96 -11.98
C GLY A 62 30.17 -4.18 -12.86
N ILE A 63 31.20 -4.11 -13.72
CA ILE A 63 31.64 -5.24 -14.54
C ILE A 63 32.03 -6.43 -13.66
N GLN A 64 32.87 -6.19 -12.65
CA GLN A 64 33.31 -7.26 -11.73
C GLN A 64 32.15 -7.90 -10.97
N ALA A 65 31.15 -7.11 -10.59
CA ALA A 65 29.94 -7.63 -9.95
C ALA A 65 29.14 -8.51 -10.91
N LEU A 66 28.90 -8.08 -12.17
CA LEU A 66 28.18 -8.89 -13.16
C LEU A 66 28.84 -10.23 -13.47
N LEU A 67 30.16 -10.28 -13.49
CA LEU A 67 30.93 -11.51 -13.77
C LEU A 67 30.67 -12.63 -12.74
N LYS A 68 30.21 -12.31 -11.53
CA LYS A 68 29.88 -13.30 -10.51
C LYS A 68 28.56 -14.04 -10.78
N ASN A 69 27.76 -13.52 -11.69
CA ASN A 69 26.54 -14.16 -12.21
C ASN A 69 25.52 -14.56 -11.14
N THR A 70 25.45 -13.80 -10.02
CA THR A 70 24.37 -13.95 -9.03
C THR A 70 23.42 -12.78 -9.10
N ARG A 71 22.17 -12.97 -8.66
CA ARG A 71 21.17 -11.90 -8.65
C ARG A 71 21.57 -10.75 -7.72
N GLU A 72 22.11 -11.06 -6.55
CA GLU A 72 22.56 -10.02 -5.60
C GLU A 72 23.75 -9.21 -6.16
N ASP A 73 24.71 -9.86 -6.80
CA ASP A 73 25.81 -9.16 -7.45
C ASP A 73 25.30 -8.32 -8.65
N ALA A 74 24.29 -8.80 -9.38
CA ALA A 74 23.66 -8.02 -10.45
C ALA A 74 22.92 -6.76 -9.92
N LYS A 75 22.33 -6.80 -8.72
CA LYS A 75 21.82 -5.59 -8.05
C LYS A 75 22.93 -4.62 -7.72
N GLN A 76 24.06 -5.12 -7.19
CA GLN A 76 25.20 -4.27 -6.91
C GLN A 76 25.74 -3.63 -8.20
N ALA A 77 25.84 -4.40 -9.29
CA ALA A 77 26.25 -3.91 -10.59
C ALA A 77 25.31 -2.81 -11.10
N TYR A 78 23.99 -2.98 -10.95
CA TYR A 78 23.00 -1.96 -11.31
C TYR A 78 23.29 -0.62 -10.61
N TYR A 79 23.57 -0.63 -9.31
CA TYR A 79 23.90 0.60 -8.59
C TYR A 79 25.24 1.18 -8.99
N TYR A 80 26.26 0.35 -9.23
CA TYR A 80 27.58 0.82 -9.66
C TYR A 80 27.54 1.49 -11.05
N PHE A 81 26.80 0.93 -12.01
CA PHE A 81 26.63 1.55 -13.32
C PHE A 81 25.80 2.84 -13.25
N ASN A 82 24.79 2.91 -12.37
CA ASN A 82 24.06 4.17 -12.12
C ASN A 82 24.99 5.23 -11.51
N ASP A 83 25.85 4.86 -10.57
CA ASP A 83 26.86 5.78 -10.03
C ASP A 83 27.80 6.27 -11.15
N ALA A 84 28.31 5.37 -12.00
CA ALA A 84 29.16 5.73 -13.12
C ALA A 84 28.48 6.74 -14.07
N ASN A 85 27.23 6.47 -14.43
CA ASN A 85 26.44 7.37 -15.28
C ASN A 85 26.09 8.70 -14.58
N THR A 86 26.00 8.71 -13.26
CA THR A 86 25.77 9.93 -12.47
C THR A 86 27.03 10.80 -12.41
N PHE A 87 28.21 10.19 -12.25
CA PHE A 87 29.48 10.92 -12.22
C PHE A 87 29.87 11.44 -13.61
N SER A 88 29.61 10.66 -14.65
CA SER A 88 29.85 11.03 -16.04
C SER A 88 28.72 10.52 -16.93
N PRO A 89 27.72 11.37 -17.24
CA PRO A 89 26.59 10.98 -18.08
C PRO A 89 27.03 10.40 -19.44
N GLY A 90 26.55 9.20 -19.76
CA GLY A 90 26.91 8.47 -20.98
C GLY A 90 28.30 7.86 -20.95
N TYR A 91 28.86 7.59 -19.75
CA TYR A 91 30.16 6.96 -19.62
C TYR A 91 30.16 5.55 -20.22
N ARG A 92 30.94 5.34 -21.27
CA ARG A 92 31.03 4.08 -22.04
C ARG A 92 29.60 3.53 -22.32
N GLU A 93 29.39 2.25 -22.12
CA GLU A 93 28.10 1.55 -22.27
C GLU A 93 27.32 1.45 -20.93
N ALA A 94 27.44 2.46 -20.04
CA ALA A 94 26.85 2.40 -18.71
C ALA A 94 25.31 2.27 -18.76
N ILE A 95 24.65 2.88 -19.74
CA ILE A 95 23.19 2.82 -19.88
C ILE A 95 22.75 1.40 -20.25
N GLU A 96 23.41 0.76 -21.20
CA GLU A 96 23.14 -0.62 -21.61
C GLU A 96 23.43 -1.59 -20.47
N MET A 97 24.54 -1.35 -19.73
CA MET A 97 24.93 -2.15 -18.58
C MET A 97 23.94 -2.01 -17.40
N ILE A 98 23.35 -0.83 -17.21
CA ILE A 98 22.27 -0.63 -16.22
C ILE A 98 21.08 -1.54 -16.56
N GLU A 99 20.62 -1.55 -17.80
CA GLU A 99 19.47 -2.38 -18.22
C GLU A 99 19.78 -3.87 -18.11
N GLN A 100 20.98 -4.29 -18.50
CA GLN A 100 21.44 -5.68 -18.36
C GLN A 100 21.52 -6.10 -16.89
N ALA A 101 22.13 -5.28 -16.06
CA ALA A 101 22.24 -5.54 -14.62
C ALA A 101 20.87 -5.62 -13.96
N LYS A 102 19.95 -4.71 -14.31
CA LYS A 102 18.55 -4.72 -13.85
C LYS A 102 17.84 -6.00 -14.25
N PHE A 103 17.98 -6.41 -15.52
CA PHE A 103 17.35 -7.66 -16.01
C PHE A 103 17.88 -8.88 -15.25
N ASN A 104 19.19 -8.97 -15.03
CA ASN A 104 19.83 -10.07 -14.30
C ASN A 104 19.48 -10.05 -12.80
N ALA A 105 19.31 -8.86 -12.21
CA ALA A 105 18.91 -8.68 -10.82
C ALA A 105 17.41 -9.00 -10.57
N THR A 106 16.58 -8.96 -11.62
CA THR A 106 15.14 -9.11 -11.49
C THR A 106 14.74 -10.54 -11.19
N LEU A 107 14.00 -10.72 -10.10
CA LEU A 107 13.28 -11.95 -9.76
C LEU A 107 12.14 -12.14 -10.77
N LYS A 108 12.17 -13.22 -11.54
CA LYS A 108 11.19 -13.53 -12.58
C LYS A 108 10.13 -14.47 -12.02
N VAL A 109 8.92 -13.94 -11.84
CA VAL A 109 7.80 -14.67 -11.23
C VAL A 109 6.72 -14.90 -12.28
N VAL A 110 6.35 -16.16 -12.53
CA VAL A 110 5.27 -16.50 -13.46
C VAL A 110 3.97 -16.71 -12.69
N VAL A 111 2.94 -15.95 -13.08
CA VAL A 111 1.59 -16.05 -12.51
C VAL A 111 0.85 -17.20 -13.15
N GLN A 112 0.57 -18.25 -12.38
CA GLN A 112 -0.20 -19.38 -12.84
C GLN A 112 -1.70 -19.08 -12.78
N PRO A 113 -2.47 -19.32 -13.85
CA PRO A 113 -3.90 -19.08 -13.86
C PRO A 113 -4.59 -19.98 -12.82
N SER A 114 -5.59 -19.42 -12.13
CA SER A 114 -6.45 -20.23 -11.27
C SER A 114 -7.47 -20.99 -12.10
N LEU A 115 -7.52 -22.29 -11.93
CA LEU A 115 -8.55 -23.17 -12.56
C LEU A 115 -9.89 -23.09 -11.81
N ILE A 116 -9.89 -22.57 -10.59
CA ILE A 116 -11.07 -22.44 -9.73
C ILE A 116 -11.42 -20.97 -9.67
N ASN A 117 -12.51 -20.61 -10.31
CA ASN A 117 -13.06 -19.26 -10.28
C ASN A 117 -14.33 -19.27 -9.43
N TYR A 118 -14.42 -18.34 -8.46
CA TYR A 118 -15.66 -18.03 -7.79
C TYR A 118 -16.26 -16.81 -8.47
N ARG A 119 -17.34 -16.99 -9.23
CA ARG A 119 -17.96 -15.92 -10.03
C ARG A 119 -16.89 -15.17 -10.86
N ASP A 120 -16.93 -13.82 -10.82
CA ASP A 120 -15.98 -12.94 -11.54
C ASP A 120 -14.80 -12.50 -10.66
N TRP A 121 -14.49 -13.23 -9.57
CA TRP A 121 -13.38 -12.88 -8.70
C TRP A 121 -12.06 -13.26 -9.37
N ASN A 122 -11.34 -12.25 -9.82
CA ASN A 122 -9.99 -12.36 -10.37
C ASN A 122 -9.03 -11.46 -9.59
N PHE A 123 -7.98 -12.04 -9.03
CA PHE A 123 -6.94 -11.36 -8.26
C PHE A 123 -5.62 -11.19 -9.03
N GLU A 124 -5.52 -11.70 -10.25
CA GLU A 124 -4.33 -11.51 -11.09
C GLU A 124 -3.98 -10.03 -11.30
N PRO A 125 -4.95 -9.10 -11.52
CA PRO A 125 -4.63 -7.68 -11.63
C PRO A 125 -3.91 -7.11 -10.41
N ILE A 126 -4.17 -7.63 -9.20
CA ILE A 126 -3.49 -7.21 -7.97
C ILE A 126 -2.03 -7.69 -7.98
N VAL A 127 -1.79 -8.92 -8.46
CA VAL A 127 -0.42 -9.46 -8.59
C VAL A 127 0.37 -8.69 -9.64
N PHE A 128 -0.19 -8.46 -10.83
CA PHE A 128 0.48 -7.70 -11.89
C PHE A 128 0.64 -6.21 -11.56
N GLY A 129 -0.22 -5.65 -10.70
CA GLY A 129 -0.13 -4.27 -10.21
C GLY A 129 0.98 -4.05 -9.15
N TYR A 130 1.68 -5.10 -8.72
CA TYR A 130 2.77 -4.98 -7.76
C TYR A 130 3.95 -4.19 -8.33
N ASN A 131 4.38 -3.15 -7.60
CA ASN A 131 5.48 -2.25 -8.01
C ASN A 131 6.37 -1.80 -6.85
N ALA A 132 6.20 -2.39 -5.66
CA ALA A 132 6.93 -1.97 -4.46
C ALA A 132 8.43 -2.33 -4.48
N ASN A 133 8.84 -3.28 -5.33
CA ASN A 133 10.24 -3.65 -5.54
C ASN A 133 10.54 -3.70 -7.04
N MET A 134 11.45 -2.86 -7.51
CA MET A 134 11.83 -2.75 -8.93
C MET A 134 12.58 -3.98 -9.47
N PHE A 135 13.08 -4.84 -8.58
CA PHE A 135 13.76 -6.09 -8.93
C PHE A 135 12.84 -7.31 -8.83
N VAL A 136 11.52 -7.12 -8.85
CA VAL A 136 10.54 -8.19 -8.93
C VAL A 136 9.62 -7.92 -10.10
N LYS A 137 9.47 -8.89 -11.00
CA LYS A 137 8.59 -8.74 -12.16
C LYS A 137 7.74 -9.99 -12.36
N PHE A 138 6.45 -9.75 -12.56
CA PHE A 138 5.46 -10.78 -12.82
C PHE A 138 5.20 -10.92 -14.31
N TYR A 139 5.08 -12.16 -14.77
CA TYR A 139 4.84 -12.52 -16.16
C TYR A 139 3.67 -13.49 -16.25
N THR A 140 2.90 -13.40 -17.32
CA THR A 140 2.00 -14.51 -17.71
C THR A 140 2.82 -15.66 -18.28
N PRO A 141 2.31 -16.90 -18.30
CA PRO A 141 2.99 -18.02 -18.97
C PRO A 141 3.33 -17.69 -20.43
N GLN A 142 2.39 -17.08 -21.16
CA GLN A 142 2.60 -16.66 -22.55
C GLN A 142 3.75 -15.64 -22.70
N GLN A 143 3.78 -14.61 -21.84
CA GLN A 143 4.88 -13.63 -21.85
C GLN A 143 6.24 -14.27 -21.55
N ALA A 144 6.27 -15.26 -20.64
CA ALA A 144 7.50 -15.97 -20.33
C ALA A 144 8.02 -16.78 -21.54
N GLU A 145 7.13 -17.39 -22.34
CA GLU A 145 7.46 -18.07 -23.58
C GLU A 145 7.91 -17.12 -24.68
N GLU A 146 7.16 -16.04 -24.92
CA GLU A 146 7.47 -15.03 -25.96
C GLU A 146 8.84 -14.38 -25.71
N LEU A 147 9.16 -14.07 -24.46
CA LEU A 147 10.43 -13.51 -24.03
C LEU A 147 11.56 -14.55 -23.92
N LYS A 148 11.26 -15.83 -24.15
CA LYS A 148 12.20 -16.95 -24.01
C LYS A 148 13.02 -16.85 -22.70
N LEU A 149 12.31 -16.65 -21.59
CA LEU A 149 12.98 -16.53 -20.30
C LEU A 149 13.76 -17.81 -20.01
N GLU A 150 15.09 -17.76 -20.06
CA GLU A 150 15.97 -18.91 -19.82
C GLU A 150 15.78 -19.47 -18.40
N LYS A 151 15.41 -18.60 -17.44
CA LYS A 151 15.18 -18.97 -16.06
C LYS A 151 13.99 -18.24 -15.50
N VAL A 152 13.03 -19.00 -14.99
CA VAL A 152 11.98 -18.54 -14.09
C VAL A 152 12.41 -18.84 -12.66
N ASP A 153 12.25 -17.91 -11.75
CA ASP A 153 12.67 -18.06 -10.36
C ASP A 153 11.54 -18.62 -9.48
N GLN A 154 10.32 -18.14 -9.69
CA GLN A 154 9.16 -18.55 -8.90
C GLN A 154 7.90 -18.63 -9.73
N TYR A 155 6.98 -19.47 -9.26
CA TYR A 155 5.58 -19.50 -9.67
C TYR A 155 4.70 -18.94 -8.55
N ILE A 156 3.72 -18.13 -8.90
CA ILE A 156 2.71 -17.64 -7.97
C ILE A 156 1.31 -18.02 -8.45
N LYS A 157 0.47 -18.44 -7.53
CA LYS A 157 -0.92 -18.80 -7.78
C LYS A 157 -1.81 -18.22 -6.68
N VAL A 158 -2.93 -17.62 -7.08
CA VAL A 158 -3.97 -17.19 -6.15
C VAL A 158 -5.23 -18.01 -6.44
N ILE A 159 -5.67 -18.77 -5.46
CA ILE A 159 -6.85 -19.63 -5.56
C ILE A 159 -7.97 -18.95 -4.79
N VAL A 160 -9.14 -18.80 -5.40
CA VAL A 160 -10.33 -18.30 -4.72
C VAL A 160 -11.04 -19.47 -4.06
N ASN A 161 -11.03 -19.50 -2.72
CA ASN A 161 -11.73 -20.54 -1.94
C ASN A 161 -13.25 -20.28 -1.89
N GLY A 162 -13.68 -19.04 -2.03
CA GLY A 162 -15.07 -18.65 -2.15
C GLY A 162 -15.50 -17.51 -1.21
N TYR A 163 -16.80 -17.23 -1.27
CA TYR A 163 -17.48 -16.24 -0.43
C TYR A 163 -18.74 -16.84 0.18
N GLN A 164 -19.00 -16.54 1.43
CA GLN A 164 -20.18 -16.94 2.15
C GLN A 164 -20.77 -15.75 2.91
N GLU A 165 -22.08 -15.54 2.78
CA GLU A 165 -22.81 -14.56 3.54
C GLU A 165 -23.56 -15.25 4.69
N GLY A 166 -23.36 -14.72 5.90
CA GLY A 166 -24.04 -15.20 7.10
C GLY A 166 -25.51 -14.79 7.12
N ARG A 167 -26.29 -15.47 7.95
CA ARG A 167 -27.70 -15.07 8.18
C ARG A 167 -27.74 -13.72 8.92
N PRO A 168 -28.77 -12.89 8.62
CA PRO A 168 -28.97 -11.65 9.36
C PRO A 168 -29.17 -11.90 10.87
N ILE A 169 -28.45 -11.14 11.69
CA ILE A 169 -28.63 -11.12 13.15
C ILE A 169 -29.32 -9.82 13.51
N ILE A 170 -30.46 -9.91 14.19
CA ILE A 170 -31.20 -8.75 14.65
C ILE A 170 -31.14 -8.70 16.17
N THR A 171 -30.63 -7.57 16.69
CA THR A 171 -30.63 -7.27 18.12
C THR A 171 -31.59 -6.10 18.40
N SER A 172 -32.11 -5.99 19.62
CA SER A 172 -32.96 -4.87 20.00
C SER A 172 -32.54 -4.24 21.32
N LYS A 173 -32.75 -2.92 21.45
CA LYS A 173 -32.56 -2.13 22.65
C LYS A 173 -33.77 -1.27 22.89
N THR A 174 -34.26 -1.21 24.13
CA THR A 174 -35.41 -0.41 24.50
C THR A 174 -34.99 0.74 25.41
N GLU A 175 -35.51 1.94 25.13
CA GLU A 175 -35.23 3.18 25.86
C GLU A 175 -36.51 3.94 26.14
N SER A 176 -36.64 4.53 27.33
CA SER A 176 -37.80 5.35 27.71
C SER A 176 -37.47 6.83 27.57
N PHE A 177 -38.41 7.55 26.99
CA PHE A 177 -38.36 9.00 26.78
C PHE A 177 -39.50 9.67 27.52
N SER A 178 -39.29 10.88 28.05
CA SER A 178 -40.31 11.73 28.61
C SER A 178 -40.02 13.18 28.31
N ASP A 179 -41.04 13.95 28.00
CA ASP A 179 -40.94 15.39 27.73
C ASP A 179 -42.17 16.12 28.31
N SER A 180 -42.04 17.44 28.43
CA SER A 180 -43.14 18.33 28.90
C SER A 180 -43.58 19.22 27.75
N VAL A 181 -44.71 18.86 27.14
CA VAL A 181 -45.23 19.54 25.95
C VAL A 181 -46.33 20.49 26.30
N LYS A 182 -46.39 21.64 25.62
CA LYS A 182 -47.50 22.58 25.76
C LYS A 182 -48.78 21.97 25.15
N THR A 183 -49.80 21.78 25.96
CA THR A 183 -51.07 21.19 25.55
C THR A 183 -52.22 22.18 25.50
N GLY A 184 -52.04 23.39 26.03
CA GLY A 184 -53.06 24.43 26.03
C GLY A 184 -52.60 25.72 26.67
N GLU A 185 -53.52 26.63 26.87
CA GLU A 185 -53.30 27.90 27.59
C GLU A 185 -54.46 28.10 28.59
N LYS A 186 -54.12 28.64 29.76
CA LYS A 186 -55.07 29.12 30.74
C LYS A 186 -54.86 30.61 31.00
N ILE A 187 -55.91 31.34 31.31
CA ILE A 187 -55.85 32.77 31.71
C ILE A 187 -55.73 32.81 33.23
N VAL A 188 -54.57 33.32 33.74
CA VAL A 188 -54.33 33.54 35.17
C VAL A 188 -54.12 35.03 35.37
N LYS A 189 -55.00 35.67 36.13
CA LYS A 189 -54.93 37.13 36.37
C LYS A 189 -54.81 37.98 35.10
N GLY A 190 -55.56 37.59 34.03
CA GLY A 190 -55.53 38.29 32.74
C GLY A 190 -54.36 37.94 31.81
N VAL A 191 -53.38 37.10 32.24
CA VAL A 191 -52.21 36.71 31.45
C VAL A 191 -52.37 35.29 30.93
N LYS A 192 -52.14 35.07 29.64
CA LYS A 192 -52.12 33.71 29.01
C LYS A 192 -50.91 32.93 29.54
N THR A 193 -51.16 31.87 30.28
CA THR A 193 -50.12 31.00 30.85
C THR A 193 -50.21 29.65 30.16
N PRO A 194 -49.11 29.09 29.60
CA PRO A 194 -49.14 27.76 28.93
C PRO A 194 -49.38 26.65 29.96
N ILE A 195 -50.19 25.67 29.55
CA ILE A 195 -50.37 24.41 30.27
C ILE A 195 -49.44 23.39 29.64
N HIS A 196 -48.57 22.81 30.45
CA HIS A 196 -47.65 21.75 30.06
C HIS A 196 -48.15 20.41 30.62
N THR A 197 -48.10 19.38 29.78
CA THR A 197 -48.42 18.01 30.18
C THR A 197 -47.23 17.14 29.94
N LYS A 198 -46.86 16.31 30.94
CA LYS A 198 -45.81 15.32 30.81
C LYS A 198 -46.27 14.20 29.86
N VAL A 199 -45.52 13.96 28.81
CA VAL A 199 -45.72 12.88 27.86
C VAL A 199 -44.61 11.88 27.94
N SER A 200 -44.84 10.61 27.61
CA SER A 200 -43.84 9.57 27.61
C SER A 200 -43.97 8.63 26.43
N ALA A 201 -42.86 8.10 25.99
CA ALA A 201 -42.79 7.07 24.97
C ALA A 201 -41.67 6.08 25.28
N THR A 202 -41.85 4.87 24.78
CA THR A 202 -40.82 3.82 24.83
C THR A 202 -40.39 3.49 23.41
N LEU A 203 -39.13 3.73 23.07
CA LEU A 203 -38.54 3.40 21.79
C LEU A 203 -37.87 2.02 21.88
N THR A 204 -38.15 1.15 20.91
CA THR A 204 -37.38 -0.06 20.66
C THR A 204 -36.60 0.11 19.38
N THR A 205 -35.28 0.19 19.48
CA THR A 205 -34.32 0.24 18.34
C THR A 205 -33.93 -1.17 17.99
N TYR A 206 -34.08 -1.56 16.75
CA TYR A 206 -33.61 -2.82 16.19
C TYR A 206 -32.34 -2.53 15.37
N THR A 207 -31.33 -3.39 15.50
CA THR A 207 -30.12 -3.33 14.69
C THR A 207 -29.93 -4.65 13.97
N LYS A 208 -29.89 -4.60 12.64
CA LYS A 208 -29.61 -5.74 11.79
C LYS A 208 -28.15 -5.73 11.39
N LYS A 209 -27.47 -6.88 11.51
CA LYS A 209 -26.10 -7.12 11.07
C LYS A 209 -26.07 -8.30 10.13
N ILE A 210 -25.31 -8.18 9.05
CA ILE A 210 -25.02 -9.26 8.10
C ILE A 210 -23.51 -9.26 7.87
N THR A 211 -22.87 -10.42 8.04
CA THR A 211 -21.41 -10.57 7.84
C THR A 211 -21.16 -11.48 6.65
N GLY A 212 -20.35 -11.00 5.71
CA GLY A 212 -19.80 -11.78 4.62
C GLY A 212 -18.36 -12.16 4.93
N ARG A 213 -17.99 -13.38 4.61
CA ARG A 213 -16.61 -13.91 4.70
C ARG A 213 -16.17 -14.41 3.35
N GLY A 214 -15.02 -13.92 2.89
CA GLY A 214 -14.33 -14.42 1.70
C GLY A 214 -12.94 -14.93 2.05
N SER A 215 -12.44 -15.85 1.24
CA SER A 215 -11.07 -16.34 1.39
C SER A 215 -10.43 -16.70 0.06
N ILE A 216 -9.12 -16.42 0.00
CA ILE A 216 -8.24 -16.81 -1.09
C ILE A 216 -7.02 -17.52 -0.49
N ASN A 217 -6.39 -18.39 -1.26
CA ASN A 217 -5.14 -19.02 -0.89
C ASN A 217 -4.02 -18.53 -1.82
N LEU A 218 -2.94 -18.00 -1.24
CA LEU A 218 -1.74 -17.56 -1.94
C LEU A 218 -0.67 -18.63 -1.85
N ILE A 219 -0.25 -19.16 -3.00
CA ILE A 219 0.82 -20.15 -3.11
C ILE A 219 1.97 -19.55 -3.92
N ILE A 220 3.18 -19.60 -3.38
CA ILE A 220 4.42 -19.23 -4.07
C ILE A 220 5.35 -20.43 -4.03
N THR A 221 5.86 -20.83 -5.19
CA THR A 221 6.69 -22.04 -5.37
C THR A 221 8.02 -21.65 -6.00
N ASP A 222 9.12 -22.22 -5.53
CA ASP A 222 10.42 -22.15 -6.20
C ASP A 222 10.36 -22.88 -7.54
N ALA A 223 10.83 -22.26 -8.61
CA ALA A 223 10.73 -22.86 -9.93
C ALA A 223 11.77 -23.98 -10.16
N GLY A 224 12.91 -23.92 -9.46
CA GLY A 224 14.00 -24.89 -9.61
C GLY A 224 13.72 -26.24 -8.95
N ASN A 225 13.27 -26.22 -7.70
CA ASN A 225 13.03 -27.44 -6.92
C ASN A 225 11.54 -27.73 -6.66
N ARG A 226 10.64 -26.84 -7.10
CA ARG A 226 9.19 -26.90 -6.90
C ARG A 226 8.74 -26.92 -5.42
N ALA A 227 9.60 -26.49 -4.51
CA ALA A 227 9.23 -26.37 -3.10
C ALA A 227 8.27 -25.19 -2.89
N GLU A 228 7.26 -25.38 -2.06
CA GLU A 228 6.41 -24.28 -1.62
C GLU A 228 7.21 -23.35 -0.69
N ILE A 229 7.41 -22.11 -1.13
CA ILE A 229 8.07 -21.05 -0.34
C ILE A 229 7.05 -20.37 0.58
N LYS A 230 5.81 -20.26 0.11
CA LYS A 230 4.69 -19.68 0.83
C LYS A 230 3.40 -20.38 0.44
N ASN A 231 2.60 -20.71 1.45
CA ASN A 231 1.24 -21.20 1.29
C ASN A 231 0.42 -20.59 2.42
N GLN A 232 -0.47 -19.66 2.09
CA GLN A 232 -1.18 -18.87 3.08
C GLN A 232 -2.61 -18.61 2.67
N ASP A 233 -3.54 -18.91 3.57
CA ASP A 233 -4.91 -18.44 3.45
C ASP A 233 -5.03 -16.99 3.88
N ILE A 234 -5.68 -16.20 3.03
CA ILE A 234 -6.02 -14.80 3.27
C ILE A 234 -7.55 -14.74 3.39
N ILE A 235 -8.04 -14.32 4.55
CA ILE A 235 -9.46 -14.29 4.87
C ILE A 235 -9.85 -12.83 5.11
N ALA A 236 -11.03 -12.44 4.63
CA ALA A 236 -11.65 -11.15 4.94
C ALA A 236 -13.08 -11.32 5.41
N ASP A 237 -13.43 -10.63 6.48
CA ASP A 237 -14.78 -10.51 7.01
C ASP A 237 -15.25 -9.07 6.89
N GLU A 238 -16.43 -8.86 6.27
CA GLU A 238 -17.06 -7.55 6.17
C GLU A 238 -18.46 -7.61 6.76
N THR A 239 -18.78 -6.62 7.61
CA THR A 239 -20.09 -6.56 8.27
C THR A 239 -20.84 -5.30 7.84
N TRP A 240 -22.02 -5.49 7.31
CA TRP A 240 -22.99 -4.44 7.13
C TRP A 240 -23.90 -4.35 8.35
N SER A 241 -24.26 -3.12 8.77
CA SER A 241 -25.16 -2.89 9.88
C SER A 241 -25.99 -1.64 9.64
N ASP A 242 -27.29 -1.73 9.88
CA ASP A 242 -28.20 -0.55 9.96
C ASP A 242 -29.29 -0.79 10.99
N SER A 243 -29.99 0.29 11.38
CA SER A 243 -30.98 0.27 12.46
C SER A 243 -32.25 0.96 12.06
N TRP A 244 -33.36 0.49 12.64
CA TRP A 244 -34.71 1.11 12.58
C TRP A 244 -35.33 1.05 13.95
N GLY A 245 -36.46 1.74 14.12
CA GLY A 245 -37.13 1.81 15.42
C GLY A 245 -38.66 1.61 15.33
N THR A 246 -39.21 1.21 16.46
CA THR A 246 -40.65 1.29 16.73
C THR A 246 -40.88 1.93 18.09
N TYR A 247 -42.00 2.59 18.30
CA TYR A 247 -42.29 3.16 19.61
C TYR A 247 -43.73 2.86 20.09
N LYS A 248 -43.90 2.99 21.40
CA LYS A 248 -45.21 2.97 22.06
C LYS A 248 -45.30 4.22 22.94
N GLY A 249 -46.46 4.87 22.95
CA GLY A 249 -46.70 6.08 23.73
C GLY A 249 -46.87 7.31 22.85
N ASP A 250 -46.53 8.49 23.39
CA ASP A 250 -46.72 9.79 22.73
C ASP A 250 -45.42 10.16 21.95
N GLU A 251 -45.55 10.30 20.62
CA GLU A 251 -44.45 10.63 19.73
C GLU A 251 -43.75 11.95 20.12
N ARG A 252 -44.46 12.89 20.76
CA ARG A 252 -43.91 14.18 21.17
C ARG A 252 -42.82 14.04 22.25
N ALA A 253 -42.80 12.90 22.95
CA ALA A 253 -41.74 12.60 23.92
C ALA A 253 -40.43 12.17 23.27
N LEU A 254 -40.46 11.72 21.99
CA LEU A 254 -39.27 11.22 21.29
C LEU A 254 -38.39 12.37 20.80
N SER A 255 -37.08 12.16 20.86
CA SER A 255 -36.10 13.04 20.18
C SER A 255 -36.25 12.95 18.66
N ASP A 256 -35.74 13.95 17.94
CA ASP A 256 -35.74 13.94 16.46
C ASP A 256 -34.98 12.77 15.88
N GLY A 257 -33.90 12.31 16.54
CA GLY A 257 -33.16 11.12 16.16
C GLY A 257 -34.00 9.84 16.30
N ALA A 258 -34.76 9.71 17.40
CA ALA A 258 -35.66 8.60 17.65
C ALA A 258 -36.83 8.57 16.64
N LYS A 259 -37.40 9.73 16.31
CA LYS A 259 -38.45 9.85 15.27
C LYS A 259 -37.93 9.40 13.91
N ARG A 260 -36.71 9.83 13.52
CA ARG A 260 -36.10 9.40 12.24
C ARG A 260 -35.86 7.89 12.19
N LEU A 261 -35.47 7.25 13.29
CA LEU A 261 -35.36 5.79 13.36
C LEU A 261 -36.68 5.08 13.14
N CYS A 262 -37.77 5.64 13.72
CA CYS A 262 -39.13 5.08 13.58
C CYS A 262 -39.73 5.27 12.18
N GLN A 263 -39.21 6.20 11.38
CA GLN A 263 -39.60 6.39 9.98
C GLN A 263 -38.93 5.39 9.03
N LYS A 264 -37.82 4.79 9.44
CA LYS A 264 -37.11 3.77 8.65
C LYS A 264 -37.92 2.45 8.66
N LYS A 265 -38.00 1.83 7.48
CA LYS A 265 -38.41 0.41 7.38
C LYS A 265 -37.18 -0.46 7.73
N GLU A 266 -37.42 -1.75 7.98
CA GLU A 266 -36.33 -2.72 8.17
C GLU A 266 -35.35 -2.66 6.98
N PRO A 267 -34.07 -2.29 7.24
CA PRO A 267 -33.13 -2.08 6.17
C PRO A 267 -32.52 -3.38 5.67
N TYR A 268 -32.11 -3.35 4.40
CA TYR A 268 -31.30 -4.39 3.76
C TYR A 268 -30.19 -3.73 2.95
N PRO A 269 -28.98 -4.34 2.89
CA PRO A 269 -27.95 -3.87 1.99
C PRO A 269 -28.36 -4.11 0.54
N GLU A 270 -27.78 -3.33 -0.38
CA GLU A 270 -27.89 -3.64 -1.79
C GLU A 270 -27.31 -5.02 -2.08
N ARG A 271 -27.88 -5.71 -3.08
CA ARG A 271 -27.36 -7.00 -3.54
C ARG A 271 -25.89 -6.84 -3.92
N THR A 272 -25.06 -7.75 -3.48
CA THR A 272 -23.60 -7.73 -3.69
C THR A 272 -22.80 -6.67 -2.90
N TYR A 273 -23.44 -5.80 -2.12
CA TYR A 273 -22.73 -4.76 -1.34
C TYR A 273 -21.63 -5.36 -0.42
N ILE A 274 -22.02 -6.35 0.38
CA ILE A 274 -21.10 -6.99 1.35
C ILE A 274 -20.02 -7.79 0.61
N GLU A 275 -20.42 -8.52 -0.45
CA GLU A 275 -19.52 -9.29 -1.29
C GLU A 275 -18.42 -8.41 -1.93
N ASN A 276 -18.81 -7.27 -2.51
CA ASN A 276 -17.86 -6.33 -3.12
C ASN A 276 -16.90 -5.73 -2.10
N ARG A 277 -17.36 -5.42 -0.89
CA ARG A 277 -16.50 -4.93 0.18
C ARG A 277 -15.53 -6.00 0.68
N THR A 278 -16.02 -7.24 0.85
CA THR A 278 -15.19 -8.38 1.21
C THR A 278 -14.10 -8.63 0.17
N ARG A 279 -14.44 -8.58 -1.12
CA ARG A 279 -13.47 -8.69 -2.21
C ARG A 279 -12.42 -7.58 -2.14
N LYS A 280 -12.84 -6.33 -1.98
CA LYS A 280 -11.92 -5.19 -1.86
C LYS A 280 -10.96 -5.33 -0.68
N GLU A 281 -11.43 -5.86 0.43
CA GLU A 281 -10.58 -6.14 1.58
C GLU A 281 -9.58 -7.27 1.29
N LEU A 282 -9.98 -8.30 0.54
CA LEU A 282 -9.05 -9.34 0.06
C LEU A 282 -8.00 -8.76 -0.89
N ASP A 283 -8.36 -7.84 -1.80
CA ASP A 283 -7.41 -7.13 -2.66
C ASP A 283 -6.34 -6.40 -1.83
N ASN A 284 -6.75 -5.69 -0.78
CA ASN A 284 -5.86 -4.97 0.13
C ASN A 284 -4.92 -5.94 0.89
N ARG A 285 -5.47 -7.03 1.42
CA ARG A 285 -4.68 -8.03 2.16
C ARG A 285 -3.69 -8.74 1.27
N LEU A 286 -4.10 -9.14 0.06
CA LEU A 286 -3.20 -9.73 -0.93
C LEU A 286 -2.06 -8.76 -1.29
N SER A 287 -2.38 -7.50 -1.57
CA SER A 287 -1.36 -6.47 -1.87
C SER A 287 -0.34 -6.33 -0.73
N ASN A 288 -0.81 -6.33 0.52
CA ASN A 288 0.07 -6.25 1.69
C ASN A 288 0.94 -7.50 1.85
N GLU A 289 0.39 -8.69 1.60
CA GLU A 289 1.14 -9.95 1.63
C GLU A 289 2.22 -10.00 0.54
N LEU A 290 1.90 -9.56 -0.68
CA LEU A 290 2.88 -9.47 -1.76
C LEU A 290 4.00 -8.48 -1.40
N ARG A 291 3.64 -7.31 -0.87
CA ARG A 291 4.62 -6.31 -0.44
C ARG A 291 5.54 -6.84 0.66
N SER A 292 4.96 -7.47 1.68
CA SER A 292 5.71 -8.08 2.78
C SER A 292 6.65 -9.18 2.29
N PHE A 293 6.16 -10.06 1.42
CA PHE A 293 6.93 -11.20 0.92
C PHE A 293 8.08 -10.77 -0.01
N TYR A 294 7.79 -9.89 -0.97
CA TYR A 294 8.77 -9.49 -1.99
C TYR A 294 9.69 -8.33 -1.57
N SER A 295 9.49 -7.71 -0.41
CA SER A 295 10.39 -6.66 0.11
C SER A 295 11.81 -7.16 0.38
N ARG A 296 11.97 -8.46 0.60
CA ARG A 296 13.27 -9.10 0.90
C ARG A 296 14.11 -9.43 -0.36
N TYR A 297 13.50 -9.36 -1.53
CA TYR A 297 14.16 -9.65 -2.80
C TYR A 297 14.66 -8.37 -3.47
#